data_c9108e7009fe78742472359d30779f1d
#
_entry.id   c9108e7009fe78742472359d30779f1d
#
_cell.length_a   1.000
_cell.length_b   1.000
_cell.length_c   1.000
_cell.angle_alpha   90.00
_cell.angle_beta   90.00
_cell.angle_gamma   90.00
#
_symmetry.space_group_name_H-M   'P 1'
#
loop_
_entity.id
_entity.type
_entity.pdbx_description
1 polymer ?
#
loop_
_entity_poly.entity_id
_entity_poly.type
_entity_poly.pdbx_seq_one_letter_code
_entity_poly.pdbx_strand_id
1 'polypeptide(L)'
;MTRNKKIETKGGIKLLEQLCGIHAPSGEEHTMKEFLLSYINKEKKNWKVKPEIIHGEELQDCLILKFGKPRTAIFAHMDTVGFTVRYFNQLLPIGSPDADSGTKLVGHDSRGPIECELEIEKKKLAHYRFGRGIDRGTSLTYKVNFRESHDSIQSAYLDNRLGIYNALMVASTLKDGVIVFSCWEEHDGGSVPYLAKYISKHWGIRQALISDITWITDGVEPGQGVVISMRDRNIPRRKFINRIVEIADQRKIDYQLEVEGSGSSDGRELQTSAYPIDWCFVGAPEMDPHTPDEKVHKRDINTMIELYTHLMKEL
;
A
#
# COMPACT_ATOMS: atom_id res chain seq x y z
N MET A 1 28.52 16.70 14.22
CA MET A 1 27.25 17.36 13.81
C MET A 1 27.18 17.34 12.30
N THR A 2 26.72 16.27 11.69
CA THR A 2 26.53 16.13 10.25
C THR A 2 25.07 16.45 9.97
N ARG A 3 24.82 17.54 9.22
CA ARG A 3 23.49 17.93 8.78
C ARG A 3 22.89 16.79 7.97
N ASN A 4 21.85 16.14 8.52
CA ASN A 4 20.94 15.33 7.74
C ASN A 4 20.40 16.19 6.60
N LYS A 5 20.79 15.87 5.36
CA LYS A 5 20.10 16.39 4.18
C LYS A 5 18.69 15.85 4.23
N LYS A 6 17.73 16.67 4.68
CA LYS A 6 16.32 16.43 4.43
C LYS A 6 16.18 16.10 2.95
N ILE A 7 15.65 14.94 2.63
CA ILE A 7 15.12 14.67 1.30
C ILE A 7 13.88 15.54 1.17
N GLU A 8 14.09 16.80 0.81
CA GLU A 8 13.00 17.71 0.41
C GLU A 8 12.47 17.17 -0.91
N THR A 9 11.44 16.35 -0.82
CA THR A 9 10.65 15.92 -1.97
C THR A 9 9.77 17.09 -2.43
N LYS A 10 10.37 18.08 -3.11
CA LYS A 10 9.60 19.05 -3.89
C LYS A 10 8.77 18.27 -4.91
N GLY A 11 7.49 18.06 -4.60
CA GLY A 11 6.54 17.30 -5.41
C GLY A 11 6.06 15.96 -4.80
N GLY A 12 6.69 15.45 -3.73
CA GLY A 12 6.35 14.14 -3.16
C GLY A 12 4.95 14.08 -2.56
N ILE A 13 4.61 15.00 -1.67
CA ILE A 13 3.29 15.00 -1.02
C ILE A 13 2.15 15.13 -2.02
N LYS A 14 2.35 15.93 -3.08
CA LYS A 14 1.34 16.05 -4.14
C LYS A 14 1.09 14.72 -4.88
N LEU A 15 2.11 13.87 -5.03
CA LEU A 15 1.92 12.55 -5.60
C LEU A 15 1.08 11.67 -4.66
N LEU A 16 1.36 11.71 -3.36
CA LEU A 16 0.58 10.94 -2.38
C LEU A 16 -0.89 11.41 -2.35
N GLU A 17 -1.14 12.73 -2.37
CA GLU A 17 -2.49 13.28 -2.52
C GLU A 17 -3.19 12.76 -3.78
N GLN A 18 -2.50 12.74 -4.93
CA GLN A 18 -3.05 12.20 -6.17
C GLN A 18 -3.38 10.70 -6.05
N LEU A 19 -2.49 9.92 -5.44
CA LEU A 19 -2.72 8.49 -5.22
C LEU A 19 -3.93 8.23 -4.33
N CYS A 20 -4.09 8.96 -3.21
CA CYS A 20 -5.26 8.85 -2.33
C CYS A 20 -6.56 9.17 -3.07
N GLY A 21 -6.53 10.10 -4.02
CA GLY A 21 -7.72 10.52 -4.80
C GLY A 21 -8.19 9.51 -5.85
N ILE A 22 -7.46 8.41 -6.08
CA ILE A 22 -7.82 7.44 -7.14
C ILE A 22 -8.78 6.40 -6.58
N HIS A 23 -9.95 6.31 -7.20
CA HIS A 23 -10.95 5.27 -6.93
C HIS A 23 -10.43 3.93 -7.45
N ALA A 24 -10.07 3.03 -6.55
CA ALA A 24 -9.59 1.70 -6.87
C ALA A 24 -9.82 0.73 -5.68
N PRO A 25 -11.09 0.44 -5.31
CA PRO A 25 -11.36 -0.63 -4.34
C PRO A 25 -10.99 -2.00 -4.92
N SER A 26 -10.85 -3.03 -4.07
CA SER A 26 -10.52 -4.39 -4.52
C SER A 26 -11.45 -4.84 -5.65
N GLY A 27 -10.85 -5.28 -6.76
CA GLY A 27 -11.56 -5.67 -7.99
C GLY A 27 -11.74 -4.54 -9.03
N GLU A 28 -11.35 -3.30 -8.69
CA GLU A 28 -11.35 -2.14 -9.61
C GLU A 28 -10.00 -1.42 -9.66
N GLU A 29 -8.90 -2.16 -9.51
CA GLU A 29 -7.53 -1.62 -9.47
C GLU A 29 -7.06 -1.06 -10.82
N HIS A 30 -7.80 -1.32 -11.88
CA HIS A 30 -7.50 -0.84 -13.23
C HIS A 30 -7.19 0.67 -13.28
N THR A 31 -7.98 1.48 -12.59
CA THR A 31 -7.79 2.94 -12.55
C THR A 31 -6.44 3.33 -11.94
N MET A 32 -6.03 2.65 -10.87
CA MET A 32 -4.72 2.84 -10.23
C MET A 32 -3.60 2.38 -11.16
N LYS A 33 -3.73 1.22 -11.79
CA LYS A 33 -2.76 0.70 -12.76
C LYS A 33 -2.52 1.70 -13.90
N GLU A 34 -3.57 2.25 -14.51
CA GLU A 34 -3.44 3.24 -15.60
C GLU A 34 -2.75 4.53 -15.13
N PHE A 35 -3.08 5.00 -13.93
CA PHE A 35 -2.38 6.13 -13.33
C PHE A 35 -0.88 5.82 -13.15
N LEU A 36 -0.53 4.66 -12.60
CA LEU A 36 0.86 4.25 -12.38
C LEU A 36 1.61 4.13 -13.71
N LEU A 37 1.03 3.53 -14.74
CA LEU A 37 1.62 3.44 -16.06
C LEU A 37 1.89 4.84 -16.66
N SER A 38 0.94 5.74 -16.54
CA SER A 38 1.09 7.12 -17.00
C SER A 38 2.20 7.85 -16.24
N TYR A 39 2.18 7.78 -14.91
CA TYR A 39 3.19 8.40 -14.04
C TYR A 39 4.59 7.85 -14.33
N ILE A 40 4.75 6.53 -14.34
CA ILE A 40 6.04 5.86 -14.58
C ILE A 40 6.58 6.21 -15.97
N ASN A 41 5.74 6.18 -16.99
CA ASN A 41 6.17 6.53 -18.36
C ASN A 41 6.67 7.98 -18.47
N LYS A 42 6.08 8.88 -17.71
CA LYS A 42 6.50 10.28 -17.64
C LYS A 42 7.83 10.45 -16.88
N GLU A 43 7.95 9.80 -15.71
CA GLU A 43 9.03 10.05 -14.76
C GLU A 43 10.26 9.16 -14.97
N LYS A 44 10.13 7.96 -15.56
CA LYS A 44 11.25 7.00 -15.75
C LYS A 44 12.45 7.55 -16.52
N LYS A 45 12.28 8.63 -17.28
CA LYS A 45 13.39 9.31 -17.99
C LYS A 45 14.36 9.99 -17.01
N ASN A 46 13.87 10.35 -15.83
CA ASN A 46 14.62 11.02 -14.76
C ASN A 46 15.18 10.01 -13.76
N TRP A 47 14.78 8.73 -13.84
CA TRP A 47 15.21 7.68 -12.93
C TRP A 47 16.60 7.18 -13.26
N LYS A 48 17.31 6.69 -12.25
CA LYS A 48 18.68 6.20 -12.38
C LYS A 48 18.82 5.06 -13.39
N VAL A 49 17.84 4.16 -13.40
CA VAL A 49 17.70 3.07 -14.38
C VAL A 49 16.25 3.07 -14.86
N LYS A 50 16.04 2.95 -16.15
CA LYS A 50 14.69 2.78 -16.71
C LYS A 50 14.24 1.35 -16.47
N PRO A 51 13.08 1.12 -15.82
CA PRO A 51 12.58 -0.23 -15.64
C PRO A 51 12.04 -0.83 -16.95
N GLU A 52 12.11 -2.15 -17.02
CA GLU A 52 11.21 -2.93 -17.84
C GLU A 52 9.85 -2.93 -17.14
N ILE A 53 8.79 -2.58 -17.87
CA ILE A 53 7.41 -2.48 -17.34
C ILE A 53 6.65 -3.69 -17.87
N ILE A 54 6.15 -4.53 -16.95
CA ILE A 54 5.45 -5.77 -17.28
C ILE A 54 4.03 -5.67 -16.76
N HIS A 55 3.08 -5.78 -17.65
CA HIS A 55 1.64 -5.83 -17.41
C HIS A 55 0.96 -6.53 -18.57
N GLY A 56 -0.28 -6.93 -18.43
CA GLY A 56 -1.06 -7.63 -19.47
C GLY A 56 -2.09 -8.55 -18.83
N GLU A 57 -2.89 -9.21 -19.67
CA GLU A 57 -3.97 -10.09 -19.23
C GLU A 57 -3.51 -11.21 -18.28
N GLU A 58 -2.29 -11.71 -18.47
CA GLU A 58 -1.70 -12.73 -17.60
C GLU A 58 -1.40 -12.27 -16.18
N LEU A 59 -1.33 -10.96 -15.98
CA LEU A 59 -1.13 -10.31 -14.67
C LEU A 59 -2.39 -9.57 -14.20
N GLN A 60 -3.47 -9.64 -14.93
CA GLN A 60 -4.71 -8.91 -14.68
C GLN A 60 -4.41 -7.40 -14.50
N ASP A 61 -4.83 -6.79 -13.39
CA ASP A 61 -4.52 -5.39 -13.12
C ASP A 61 -3.20 -5.17 -12.40
N CYS A 62 -2.47 -6.22 -12.05
CA CYS A 62 -1.16 -6.08 -11.43
C CYS A 62 -0.12 -5.49 -12.37
N LEU A 63 0.92 -4.87 -11.79
CA LEU A 63 2.00 -4.21 -12.50
C LEU A 63 3.34 -4.59 -11.89
N ILE A 64 4.33 -4.92 -12.75
CA ILE A 64 5.68 -5.23 -12.30
C ILE A 64 6.67 -4.28 -12.97
N LEU A 65 7.58 -3.72 -12.17
CA LEU A 65 8.72 -2.94 -12.64
C LEU A 65 10.00 -3.71 -12.33
N LYS A 66 10.76 -4.10 -13.37
CA LYS A 66 12.03 -4.80 -13.21
C LYS A 66 13.20 -3.88 -13.55
N PHE A 67 14.16 -3.77 -12.65
CA PHE A 67 15.36 -2.97 -12.75
C PHE A 67 16.60 -3.87 -12.78
N GLY A 68 17.51 -3.65 -13.72
CA GLY A 68 18.82 -4.28 -13.79
C GLY A 68 18.83 -5.80 -13.58
N LYS A 69 19.65 -6.27 -12.63
CA LYS A 69 19.76 -7.68 -12.22
C LYS A 69 19.12 -7.87 -10.83
N PRO A 70 17.81 -8.10 -10.74
CA PRO A 70 17.09 -8.08 -9.48
C PRO A 70 17.45 -9.27 -8.58
N ARG A 71 17.48 -9.00 -7.27
CA ARG A 71 17.63 -10.02 -6.21
C ARG A 71 16.46 -9.96 -5.21
N THR A 72 15.92 -8.78 -5.00
CA THR A 72 14.90 -8.48 -3.99
C THR A 72 13.68 -7.85 -4.67
N ALA A 73 12.48 -8.19 -4.21
CA ALA A 73 11.24 -7.55 -4.63
C ALA A 73 10.70 -6.61 -3.55
N ILE A 74 9.96 -5.58 -3.95
CA ILE A 74 9.04 -4.80 -3.12
C ILE A 74 7.64 -5.15 -3.59
N PHE A 75 6.74 -5.45 -2.66
CA PHE A 75 5.30 -5.58 -2.91
C PHE A 75 4.57 -4.41 -2.27
N ALA A 76 3.59 -3.85 -2.98
CA ALA A 76 2.68 -2.84 -2.47
C ALA A 76 1.33 -3.04 -3.16
N HIS A 77 0.25 -3.23 -2.39
CA HIS A 77 -1.06 -3.42 -2.99
C HIS A 77 -1.67 -2.11 -3.49
N MET A 78 -2.51 -2.23 -4.52
CA MET A 78 -3.12 -1.09 -5.20
C MET A 78 -4.56 -0.83 -4.80
N ASP A 79 -5.19 -1.80 -4.18
CA ASP A 79 -6.60 -1.71 -3.82
C ASP A 79 -6.82 -0.96 -2.49
N THR A 80 -8.07 -0.70 -2.20
CA THR A 80 -8.53 -0.06 -0.97
C THR A 80 -9.79 -0.74 -0.48
N VAL A 81 -10.09 -0.54 0.79
CA VAL A 81 -11.41 -0.84 1.35
C VAL A 81 -12.50 -0.01 0.69
N GLY A 82 -13.73 -0.46 0.80
CA GLY A 82 -14.89 0.23 0.25
C GLY A 82 -16.19 -0.54 0.48
N PHE A 83 -17.15 -0.32 -0.41
CA PHE A 83 -18.46 -0.96 -0.34
C PHE A 83 -18.97 -1.31 -1.74
N THR A 84 -19.63 -2.44 -1.89
CA THR A 84 -20.37 -2.81 -3.10
C THR A 84 -21.87 -2.60 -2.89
N VAL A 85 -22.51 -1.90 -3.80
CA VAL A 85 -23.96 -1.69 -3.78
C VAL A 85 -24.70 -2.99 -4.02
N ARG A 86 -25.55 -3.35 -3.06
CA ARG A 86 -26.46 -4.50 -3.12
C ARG A 86 -27.89 -4.01 -3.44
N TYR A 87 -28.86 -4.89 -3.41
CA TYR A 87 -30.28 -4.54 -3.53
C TYR A 87 -30.79 -3.84 -2.25
N PHE A 88 -31.91 -3.10 -2.36
CA PHE A 88 -32.54 -2.38 -1.26
C PHE A 88 -31.63 -1.36 -0.54
N ASN A 89 -30.84 -0.60 -1.31
CA ASN A 89 -29.85 0.37 -0.83
C ASN A 89 -28.80 -0.17 0.18
N GLN A 90 -28.72 -1.49 0.33
CA GLN A 90 -27.71 -2.13 1.16
C GLN A 90 -26.31 -2.03 0.55
N LEU A 91 -25.32 -2.02 1.42
CA LEU A 91 -23.92 -2.05 1.08
C LEU A 91 -23.27 -3.30 1.66
N LEU A 92 -22.45 -3.97 0.87
CA LEU A 92 -21.55 -5.02 1.32
C LEU A 92 -20.14 -4.44 1.44
N PRO A 93 -19.43 -4.67 2.54
CA PRO A 93 -18.06 -4.17 2.67
C PRO A 93 -17.13 -4.87 1.66
N ILE A 94 -16.20 -4.12 1.11
CA ILE A 94 -14.99 -4.59 0.45
C ILE A 94 -13.88 -4.41 1.49
N GLY A 95 -13.21 -5.51 1.86
CA GLY A 95 -12.30 -5.48 2.99
C GLY A 95 -13.02 -5.25 4.32
N SER A 96 -12.40 -4.49 5.19
CA SER A 96 -12.92 -4.15 6.52
C SER A 96 -13.00 -2.63 6.76
N PRO A 97 -13.84 -1.90 5.98
CA PRO A 97 -13.98 -0.46 6.18
C PRO A 97 -14.56 -0.14 7.56
N ASP A 98 -13.96 0.84 8.23
CA ASP A 98 -14.40 1.33 9.54
C ASP A 98 -14.84 2.79 9.44
N ALA A 99 -16.15 3.01 9.51
CA ALA A 99 -16.73 4.34 9.35
C ALA A 99 -18.10 4.45 10.02
N ASP A 100 -18.43 5.66 10.46
CA ASP A 100 -19.70 5.98 11.08
C ASP A 100 -20.77 6.43 10.07
N SER A 101 -22.03 6.39 10.51
CA SER A 101 -23.14 6.98 9.75
C SER A 101 -22.90 8.46 9.46
N GLY A 102 -23.19 8.89 8.24
CA GLY A 102 -22.93 10.26 7.77
C GLY A 102 -21.63 10.39 6.97
N THR A 103 -20.74 9.38 6.98
CA THR A 103 -19.55 9.36 6.14
C THR A 103 -19.93 9.49 4.67
N LYS A 104 -19.23 10.37 3.96
CA LYS A 104 -19.47 10.59 2.53
C LYS A 104 -18.77 9.51 1.72
N LEU A 105 -19.57 8.88 0.83
CA LEU A 105 -19.10 7.90 -0.14
C LEU A 105 -19.19 8.45 -1.55
N VAL A 106 -18.26 8.07 -2.41
CA VAL A 106 -18.22 8.44 -3.82
C VAL A 106 -18.09 7.21 -4.71
N GLY A 107 -18.58 7.32 -5.93
CA GLY A 107 -18.48 6.27 -6.94
C GLY A 107 -19.08 6.73 -8.27
N HIS A 108 -19.31 5.80 -9.17
CA HIS A 108 -19.89 6.08 -10.48
C HIS A 108 -20.72 4.89 -10.94
N ASP A 109 -21.94 5.12 -11.38
CA ASP A 109 -22.80 4.11 -12.02
C ASP A 109 -23.15 4.49 -13.46
N SER A 110 -23.99 3.72 -14.13
CA SER A 110 -24.41 3.99 -15.52
C SER A 110 -25.09 5.35 -15.71
N ARG A 111 -25.57 5.98 -14.63
CA ARG A 111 -26.26 7.27 -14.63
C ARG A 111 -25.38 8.44 -14.19
N GLY A 112 -24.09 8.19 -13.95
CA GLY A 112 -23.09 9.21 -13.66
C GLY A 112 -22.51 9.16 -12.25
N PRO A 113 -21.81 10.22 -11.85
CA PRO A 113 -21.12 10.27 -10.57
C PRO A 113 -22.09 10.23 -9.39
N ILE A 114 -21.62 9.64 -8.31
CA ILE A 114 -22.33 9.46 -7.04
C ILE A 114 -21.56 10.14 -5.94
N GLU A 115 -22.26 10.90 -5.11
CA GLU A 115 -21.83 11.29 -3.78
C GLU A 115 -23.02 11.04 -2.84
N CYS A 116 -22.89 10.07 -1.94
CA CYS A 116 -23.95 9.65 -1.03
C CYS A 116 -23.46 9.60 0.41
N GLU A 117 -24.33 9.27 1.34
CA GLU A 117 -24.01 9.12 2.76
C GLU A 117 -24.14 7.67 3.18
N LEU A 118 -23.18 7.21 3.98
CA LEU A 118 -23.22 5.93 4.67
C LEU A 118 -24.23 6.00 5.83
N GLU A 119 -25.04 4.97 5.97
CA GLU A 119 -25.94 4.75 7.13
C GLU A 119 -25.65 3.37 7.70
N ILE A 120 -25.29 3.33 9.00
CA ILE A 120 -25.07 2.07 9.73
C ILE A 120 -26.24 1.83 10.65
N GLU A 121 -26.98 0.75 10.40
CA GLU A 121 -28.09 0.34 11.25
C GLU A 121 -27.64 -0.56 12.42
N LYS A 122 -28.60 -0.84 13.32
CA LYS A 122 -28.41 -1.87 14.36
C LYS A 122 -27.99 -3.20 13.71
N LYS A 123 -26.96 -3.86 14.27
CA LYS A 123 -26.29 -5.06 13.73
C LYS A 123 -25.24 -4.83 12.63
N LYS A 124 -24.72 -3.60 12.50
CA LYS A 124 -23.69 -3.26 11.52
C LYS A 124 -24.11 -3.47 10.05
N LEU A 125 -25.41 -3.39 9.74
CA LEU A 125 -25.88 -3.40 8.38
C LEU A 125 -25.62 -2.02 7.77
N ALA A 126 -24.85 -1.98 6.69
CA ALA A 126 -24.52 -0.75 5.99
C ALA A 126 -25.53 -0.51 4.86
N HIS A 127 -25.96 0.74 4.72
CA HIS A 127 -26.82 1.24 3.66
C HIS A 127 -26.28 2.55 3.12
N TYR A 128 -26.71 2.95 1.94
CA TYR A 128 -26.45 4.29 1.43
C TYR A 128 -27.72 5.14 1.44
N ARG A 129 -27.58 6.43 1.71
CA ARG A 129 -28.61 7.45 1.54
C ARG A 129 -28.29 8.33 0.35
N PHE A 130 -29.10 8.21 -0.70
CA PHE A 130 -28.96 8.96 -1.95
C PHE A 130 -30.33 9.25 -2.57
N GLY A 131 -30.43 10.32 -3.37
CA GLY A 131 -31.71 10.75 -3.98
C GLY A 131 -32.29 9.80 -5.02
N ARG A 132 -31.60 8.72 -5.37
CA ARG A 132 -32.03 7.67 -6.31
C ARG A 132 -31.41 6.32 -5.96
N GLY A 133 -31.93 5.26 -6.53
CA GLY A 133 -31.25 3.98 -6.48
C GLY A 133 -29.94 4.01 -7.25
N ILE A 134 -28.92 3.33 -6.77
CA ILE A 134 -27.63 3.13 -7.42
C ILE A 134 -27.60 1.74 -8.06
N ASP A 135 -26.92 1.58 -9.18
CA ASP A 135 -26.84 0.31 -9.88
C ASP A 135 -26.16 -0.75 -8.98
N ARG A 136 -26.69 -1.96 -9.00
CA ARG A 136 -26.13 -3.08 -8.23
C ARG A 136 -24.74 -3.42 -8.73
N GLY A 137 -23.84 -3.70 -7.81
CA GLY A 137 -22.45 -3.99 -8.11
C GLY A 137 -21.56 -2.74 -8.23
N THR A 138 -22.15 -1.54 -8.17
CA THR A 138 -21.35 -0.30 -8.12
C THR A 138 -20.50 -0.28 -6.87
N SER A 139 -19.21 0.03 -7.00
CA SER A 139 -18.30 0.25 -5.87
C SER A 139 -18.40 1.69 -5.39
N LEU A 140 -18.44 1.85 -4.08
CA LEU A 140 -18.40 3.13 -3.38
C LEU A 140 -17.19 3.16 -2.44
N THR A 141 -16.46 4.26 -2.46
CA THR A 141 -15.29 4.48 -1.59
C THR A 141 -15.48 5.75 -0.78
N TYR A 142 -14.67 5.97 0.25
CA TYR A 142 -14.72 7.21 1.02
C TYR A 142 -14.42 8.42 0.13
N LYS A 143 -15.11 9.53 0.36
CA LYS A 143 -14.76 10.82 -0.22
C LYS A 143 -13.47 11.32 0.43
N VAL A 144 -12.39 11.33 -0.33
CA VAL A 144 -11.07 11.72 0.15
C VAL A 144 -11.04 13.18 0.60
N ASN A 145 -10.45 13.43 1.77
CA ASN A 145 -10.17 14.75 2.31
C ASN A 145 -8.72 14.80 2.77
N PHE A 146 -7.80 14.96 1.80
CA PHE A 146 -6.36 15.00 2.06
C PHE A 146 -5.97 16.26 2.81
N ARG A 147 -5.30 16.10 3.94
CA ARG A 147 -4.83 17.20 4.79
C ARG A 147 -3.37 17.00 5.17
N GLU A 148 -2.61 18.06 5.05
CA GLU A 148 -1.21 18.10 5.47
C GLU A 148 -1.04 19.06 6.63
N SER A 149 -0.41 18.61 7.73
CA SER A 149 0.03 19.43 8.84
C SER A 149 1.56 19.60 8.83
N HIS A 150 2.11 20.23 9.87
CA HIS A 150 3.56 20.36 10.02
C HIS A 150 4.26 18.98 10.07
N ASP A 151 3.71 18.04 10.78
CA ASP A 151 4.33 16.75 11.13
C ASP A 151 3.60 15.52 10.62
N SER A 152 2.39 15.67 10.11
CA SER A 152 1.55 14.54 9.70
C SER A 152 0.81 14.77 8.39
N ILE A 153 0.37 13.67 7.81
CA ILE A 153 -0.57 13.59 6.69
C ILE A 153 -1.78 12.84 7.19
N GLN A 154 -2.96 13.30 6.79
CA GLN A 154 -4.23 12.69 7.13
C GLN A 154 -5.12 12.59 5.88
N SER A 155 -5.63 11.41 5.59
CA SER A 155 -6.46 11.13 4.42
C SER A 155 -7.07 9.74 4.56
N ALA A 156 -8.16 9.45 3.87
CA ALA A 156 -8.49 8.07 3.58
C ALA A 156 -7.43 7.47 2.63
N TYR A 157 -7.22 6.16 2.74
CA TYR A 157 -6.43 5.36 1.81
C TYR A 157 -4.92 5.60 1.87
N LEU A 158 -4.36 6.06 2.99
CA LEU A 158 -2.92 5.96 3.23
C LEU A 158 -2.52 4.48 3.20
N ASP A 159 -3.40 3.61 3.68
CA ASP A 159 -3.44 2.18 3.39
C ASP A 159 -4.02 1.92 1.98
N ASN A 160 -3.27 1.47 0.95
CA ASN A 160 -1.81 1.41 0.96
C ASN A 160 -1.23 2.35 -0.12
N ARG A 161 -1.82 3.55 -0.27
CA ARG A 161 -1.25 4.58 -1.18
C ARG A 161 0.14 5.00 -0.73
N LEU A 162 0.42 4.87 0.57
CA LEU A 162 1.73 5.17 1.13
C LEU A 162 2.78 4.13 0.71
N GLY A 163 2.42 2.85 0.71
CA GLY A 163 3.32 1.80 0.21
C GLY A 163 3.62 1.95 -1.27
N ILE A 164 2.63 2.30 -2.09
CA ILE A 164 2.83 2.66 -3.51
C ILE A 164 3.77 3.86 -3.62
N TYR A 165 3.52 4.91 -2.85
CA TYR A 165 4.35 6.12 -2.83
C TYR A 165 5.80 5.81 -2.47
N ASN A 166 6.04 5.04 -1.40
CA ASN A 166 7.37 4.57 -1.01
C ASN A 166 8.07 3.82 -2.16
N ALA A 167 7.38 2.86 -2.78
CA ALA A 167 7.90 2.09 -3.91
C ALA A 167 8.31 2.97 -5.09
N LEU A 168 7.52 4.00 -5.42
CA LEU A 168 7.83 4.95 -6.49
C LEU A 168 9.02 5.87 -6.14
N MET A 169 9.14 6.30 -4.87
CA MET A 169 10.29 7.09 -4.41
C MET A 169 11.58 6.26 -4.51
N VAL A 170 11.55 5.01 -4.07
CA VAL A 170 12.68 4.07 -4.19
C VAL A 170 13.02 3.80 -5.65
N ALA A 171 12.02 3.62 -6.52
CA ALA A 171 12.20 3.39 -7.96
C ALA A 171 13.11 4.43 -8.62
N SER A 172 13.02 5.71 -8.20
CA SER A 172 13.77 6.81 -8.77
C SER A 172 15.31 6.63 -8.66
N THR A 173 15.76 5.91 -7.66
CA THR A 173 17.19 5.66 -7.39
C THR A 173 17.60 4.19 -7.51
N LEU A 174 16.65 3.30 -7.77
CA LEU A 174 16.86 1.86 -7.85
C LEU A 174 17.75 1.51 -9.06
N LYS A 175 18.69 0.58 -8.84
CA LYS A 175 19.52 0.01 -9.93
C LYS A 175 19.10 -1.41 -10.26
N ASP A 176 18.94 -2.22 -9.24
CA ASP A 176 18.66 -3.65 -9.34
C ASP A 176 17.56 -4.00 -8.37
N GLY A 177 16.48 -4.60 -8.84
CA GLY A 177 15.33 -4.98 -8.02
C GLY A 177 14.05 -5.13 -8.82
N VAL A 178 13.01 -5.57 -8.15
CA VAL A 178 11.64 -5.66 -8.68
C VAL A 178 10.71 -4.87 -7.79
N ILE A 179 9.78 -4.14 -8.37
CA ILE A 179 8.63 -3.56 -7.67
C ILE A 179 7.39 -4.22 -8.26
N VAL A 180 6.54 -4.72 -7.38
CA VAL A 180 5.29 -5.41 -7.70
C VAL A 180 4.14 -4.63 -7.09
N PHE A 181 3.20 -4.21 -7.90
CA PHE A 181 1.94 -3.65 -7.47
C PHE A 181 0.87 -4.75 -7.60
N SER A 182 0.38 -5.18 -6.45
CA SER A 182 -0.57 -6.29 -6.27
C SER A 182 -2.01 -5.80 -6.20
N CYS A 183 -2.96 -6.73 -6.28
CA CYS A 183 -4.41 -6.50 -6.23
C CYS A 183 -5.06 -7.38 -5.17
N TRP A 184 -6.26 -6.96 -4.72
CA TRP A 184 -7.14 -7.69 -3.80
C TRP A 184 -6.61 -7.93 -2.39
N GLU A 185 -5.59 -7.24 -1.94
CA GLU A 185 -5.04 -7.43 -0.60
C GLU A 185 -6.13 -7.24 0.47
N GLU A 186 -6.88 -6.17 0.37
CA GLU A 186 -7.96 -5.78 1.29
C GLU A 186 -9.12 -6.78 1.33
N HIS A 187 -9.26 -7.61 0.30
CA HIS A 187 -10.36 -8.58 0.19
C HIS A 187 -9.85 -10.00 -0.03
N ASP A 188 -9.18 -10.54 0.98
CA ASP A 188 -8.64 -11.90 1.07
C ASP A 188 -7.43 -12.22 0.17
N GLY A 189 -6.93 -11.29 -0.64
CA GLY A 189 -5.78 -11.49 -1.52
C GLY A 189 -6.11 -12.26 -2.79
N GLY A 190 -5.08 -12.83 -3.43
CA GLY A 190 -5.21 -13.69 -4.61
C GLY A 190 -4.20 -13.43 -5.72
N SER A 191 -3.60 -12.25 -5.78
CA SER A 191 -2.65 -11.91 -6.84
C SER A 191 -1.22 -12.35 -6.55
N VAL A 192 -0.80 -12.29 -5.30
CA VAL A 192 0.59 -12.56 -4.88
C VAL A 192 1.08 -13.97 -5.25
N PRO A 193 0.29 -15.05 -5.19
CA PRO A 193 0.76 -16.39 -5.57
C PRO A 193 1.25 -16.49 -7.02
N TYR A 194 0.54 -15.88 -7.98
CA TYR A 194 1.00 -15.90 -9.37
C TYR A 194 2.09 -14.87 -9.64
N LEU A 195 2.12 -13.74 -8.94
CA LEU A 195 3.21 -12.76 -8.98
C LEU A 195 4.50 -13.38 -8.40
N ALA A 196 4.43 -14.08 -7.27
CA ALA A 196 5.54 -14.83 -6.68
C ALA A 196 6.09 -15.88 -7.65
N LYS A 197 5.20 -16.62 -8.33
CA LYS A 197 5.58 -17.54 -9.40
C LYS A 197 6.31 -16.81 -10.51
N TYR A 198 5.77 -15.69 -10.98
CA TYR A 198 6.35 -14.94 -12.08
C TYR A 198 7.78 -14.49 -11.76
N ILE A 199 7.97 -13.75 -10.65
CA ILE A 199 9.28 -13.21 -10.28
C ILE A 199 10.30 -14.27 -9.91
N SER A 200 9.86 -15.38 -9.30
CA SER A 200 10.75 -16.51 -8.98
C SER A 200 11.22 -17.26 -10.21
N LYS A 201 10.33 -17.51 -11.18
CA LYS A 201 10.68 -18.26 -12.39
C LYS A 201 11.50 -17.45 -13.39
N HIS A 202 11.18 -16.18 -13.57
CA HIS A 202 11.86 -15.36 -14.57
C HIS A 202 13.20 -14.80 -14.07
N TRP A 203 13.32 -14.50 -12.76
CA TRP A 203 14.51 -13.81 -12.23
C TRP A 203 15.12 -14.46 -10.99
N GLY A 204 14.59 -15.57 -10.54
CA GLY A 204 15.15 -16.29 -9.38
C GLY A 204 14.97 -15.54 -8.05
N ILE A 205 14.04 -14.61 -7.94
CA ILE A 205 13.78 -13.84 -6.71
C ILE A 205 13.42 -14.79 -5.57
N ARG A 206 14.06 -14.59 -4.41
CA ARG A 206 13.90 -15.41 -3.19
C ARG A 206 13.68 -14.58 -1.93
N GLN A 207 13.54 -13.28 -2.05
CA GLN A 207 13.29 -12.38 -0.93
C GLN A 207 12.46 -11.17 -1.36
N ALA A 208 11.60 -10.71 -0.47
CA ALA A 208 10.68 -9.62 -0.70
C ALA A 208 10.49 -8.75 0.55
N LEU A 209 10.23 -7.48 0.32
CA LEU A 209 9.81 -6.50 1.32
C LEU A 209 8.36 -6.13 1.05
N ILE A 210 7.53 -6.11 2.07
CA ILE A 210 6.14 -5.68 1.97
C ILE A 210 6.07 -4.22 2.37
N SER A 211 5.82 -3.37 1.38
CA SER A 211 5.72 -1.92 1.52
C SER A 211 4.28 -1.54 1.79
N ASP A 212 3.96 -1.40 3.06
CA ASP A 212 2.61 -1.14 3.53
C ASP A 212 2.63 -0.24 4.77
N ILE A 213 1.48 0.09 5.33
CA ILE A 213 1.35 0.75 6.64
C ILE A 213 1.29 -0.32 7.74
N THR A 214 1.55 0.05 8.97
CA THR A 214 1.23 -0.79 10.13
C THR A 214 0.46 -0.03 11.18
N TRP A 215 -0.24 -0.75 12.03
CA TRP A 215 -1.07 -0.14 13.07
C TRP A 215 -0.23 0.39 14.23
N ILE A 216 -0.72 1.42 14.88
CA ILE A 216 -0.19 1.85 16.17
C ILE A 216 -0.68 0.87 17.23
N THR A 217 0.28 0.30 17.95
CA THR A 217 0.06 -0.67 19.03
C THR A 217 0.84 -0.26 20.27
N ASP A 218 0.78 -1.05 21.33
CA ASP A 218 1.49 -0.75 22.60
C ASP A 218 3.02 -0.62 22.43
N GLY A 219 3.58 -1.18 21.36
CA GLY A 219 5.02 -1.15 21.07
C GLY A 219 5.42 -0.26 19.89
N VAL A 220 4.48 0.43 19.26
CA VAL A 220 4.69 1.21 18.04
C VAL A 220 4.07 2.60 18.19
N GLU A 221 4.89 3.65 18.08
CA GLU A 221 4.48 5.04 18.25
C GLU A 221 4.72 5.88 16.99
N PRO A 222 3.83 6.85 16.68
CA PRO A 222 4.05 7.79 15.58
C PRO A 222 5.30 8.65 15.77
N GLY A 223 6.03 8.90 14.70
CA GLY A 223 7.20 9.79 14.71
C GLY A 223 8.47 9.17 15.29
N GLN A 224 8.49 7.87 15.61
CA GLN A 224 9.67 7.17 16.12
C GLN A 224 10.43 6.40 15.04
N GLY A 225 10.00 6.50 13.80
CA GLY A 225 10.65 5.85 12.66
C GLY A 225 9.83 4.72 12.07
N VAL A 226 10.31 4.20 10.94
CA VAL A 226 9.69 3.08 10.23
C VAL A 226 9.62 1.84 11.12
N VAL A 227 8.62 1.01 10.90
CA VAL A 227 8.44 -0.26 11.62
C VAL A 227 8.99 -1.42 10.80
N ILE A 228 9.75 -2.29 11.46
CA ILE A 228 10.16 -3.61 10.95
C ILE A 228 9.35 -4.64 11.73
N SER A 229 8.44 -5.34 11.06
CA SER A 229 7.61 -6.34 11.73
C SER A 229 8.41 -7.63 11.96
N MET A 230 8.60 -7.98 13.22
CA MET A 230 9.19 -9.25 13.65
C MET A 230 8.21 -10.39 13.39
N ARG A 231 6.94 -10.12 13.48
CA ARG A 231 5.80 -10.93 13.04
C ARG A 231 4.51 -10.13 13.12
N ASP A 232 3.58 -10.47 12.27
CA ASP A 232 2.15 -10.19 12.36
C ASP A 232 1.38 -11.48 12.70
N ARG A 233 0.22 -11.70 12.15
CA ARG A 233 -0.47 -13.00 12.18
C ARG A 233 0.40 -14.14 11.60
N ASN A 234 1.32 -13.81 10.69
CA ASN A 234 2.25 -14.72 10.03
C ASN A 234 3.67 -14.53 10.59
N ILE A 235 4.59 -15.42 10.27
CA ILE A 235 5.92 -15.44 10.89
C ILE A 235 7.00 -15.49 9.81
N PRO A 236 7.61 -14.35 9.47
CA PRO A 236 8.73 -14.32 8.54
C PRO A 236 9.98 -14.99 9.13
N ARG A 237 10.90 -15.42 8.25
CA ARG A 237 12.12 -16.06 8.71
C ARG A 237 13.02 -15.10 9.48
N ARG A 238 13.35 -15.46 10.73
CA ARG A 238 14.18 -14.66 11.64
C ARG A 238 15.51 -14.23 11.02
N LYS A 239 16.15 -15.10 10.24
CA LYS A 239 17.41 -14.79 9.57
C LYS A 239 17.28 -13.60 8.62
N PHE A 240 16.18 -13.51 7.90
CA PHE A 240 15.92 -12.40 6.96
C PHE A 240 15.67 -11.09 7.72
N ILE A 241 14.82 -11.14 8.75
CA ILE A 241 14.56 -9.97 9.61
C ILE A 241 15.86 -9.45 10.23
N ASN A 242 16.68 -10.33 10.82
CA ASN A 242 17.95 -9.94 11.43
C ASN A 242 18.85 -9.20 10.44
N ARG A 243 18.87 -9.63 9.16
CA ARG A 243 19.64 -8.92 8.13
C ARG A 243 19.09 -7.52 7.85
N ILE A 244 17.78 -7.34 7.87
CA ILE A 244 17.12 -6.02 7.70
C ILE A 244 17.50 -5.11 8.88
N VAL A 245 17.42 -5.61 10.11
CA VAL A 245 17.80 -4.88 11.32
C VAL A 245 19.28 -4.50 11.29
N GLU A 246 20.18 -5.42 10.93
CA GLU A 246 21.60 -5.11 10.77
C GLU A 246 21.86 -3.94 9.80
N ILE A 247 21.15 -3.92 8.68
CA ILE A 247 21.27 -2.83 7.69
C ILE A 247 20.75 -1.52 8.29
N ALA A 248 19.61 -1.53 8.96
CA ALA A 248 19.07 -0.35 9.62
C ALA A 248 20.05 0.23 10.65
N ASP A 249 20.63 -0.62 11.51
CA ASP A 249 21.63 -0.24 12.52
C ASP A 249 22.90 0.34 11.89
N GLN A 250 23.44 -0.33 10.88
CA GLN A 250 24.65 0.11 10.16
C GLN A 250 24.44 1.47 9.48
N ARG A 251 23.22 1.72 9.00
CA ARG A 251 22.83 2.99 8.35
C ARG A 251 22.34 4.04 9.33
N LYS A 252 22.18 3.69 10.61
CA LYS A 252 21.66 4.57 11.66
C LYS A 252 20.31 5.17 11.31
N ILE A 253 19.45 4.33 10.76
CA ILE A 253 18.07 4.69 10.43
C ILE A 253 17.21 4.41 11.66
N ASP A 254 16.38 5.36 12.05
CA ASP A 254 15.45 5.18 13.16
C ASP A 254 14.33 4.21 12.76
N TYR A 255 14.15 3.16 13.55
CA TYR A 255 13.12 2.14 13.33
C TYR A 255 12.55 1.65 14.66
N GLN A 256 11.41 0.99 14.56
CA GLN A 256 10.75 0.30 15.65
C GLN A 256 10.58 -1.17 15.31
N LEU A 257 10.51 -2.04 16.33
CA LEU A 257 10.26 -3.47 16.15
C LEU A 257 8.84 -3.81 16.59
N GLU A 258 8.04 -4.28 15.65
CA GLU A 258 6.67 -4.73 15.91
C GLU A 258 6.61 -6.21 16.21
N VAL A 259 5.79 -6.61 17.18
CA VAL A 259 5.47 -8.01 17.47
C VAL A 259 3.98 -8.12 17.73
N GLU A 260 3.24 -8.53 16.69
CA GLU A 260 1.78 -8.61 16.77
C GLU A 260 1.26 -10.02 16.47
N GLY A 261 0.04 -10.30 16.90
CA GLY A 261 -0.65 -11.57 16.67
C GLY A 261 -1.79 -11.48 15.65
N SER A 262 -2.10 -10.27 15.18
CA SER A 262 -3.17 -9.95 14.24
C SER A 262 -2.64 -9.13 13.07
N GLY A 263 -3.51 -8.80 12.12
CA GLY A 263 -3.10 -8.13 10.90
C GLY A 263 -2.36 -9.06 9.93
N SER A 264 -2.29 -8.66 8.71
CA SER A 264 -1.47 -9.29 7.65
C SER A 264 -1.49 -8.37 6.43
N SER A 265 -0.58 -8.63 5.50
CA SER A 265 -0.52 -8.01 4.19
C SER A 265 -0.09 -9.05 3.17
N ASP A 266 0.35 -8.67 1.98
CA ASP A 266 0.90 -9.55 0.92
C ASP A 266 1.90 -10.61 1.43
N GLY A 267 2.52 -10.37 2.58
CA GLY A 267 3.41 -11.32 3.26
C GLY A 267 2.76 -12.65 3.60
N ARG A 268 1.47 -12.66 3.95
CA ARG A 268 0.68 -13.89 4.18
C ARG A 268 0.67 -14.77 2.94
N GLU A 269 0.40 -14.18 1.79
CA GLU A 269 0.32 -14.93 0.55
C GLU A 269 1.69 -15.43 0.08
N LEU A 270 2.77 -14.64 0.31
CA LEU A 270 4.13 -15.12 0.06
C LEU A 270 4.47 -16.32 0.94
N GLN A 271 4.14 -16.28 2.24
CA GLN A 271 4.39 -17.38 3.18
C GLN A 271 3.68 -18.67 2.78
N THR A 272 2.45 -18.56 2.27
CA THR A 272 1.64 -19.72 1.88
C THR A 272 1.82 -20.13 0.43
N SER A 273 2.58 -19.37 -0.37
CA SER A 273 2.85 -19.67 -1.76
C SER A 273 3.72 -20.92 -1.93
N ALA A 274 3.68 -21.52 -3.12
CA ALA A 274 4.55 -22.65 -3.48
C ALA A 274 6.02 -22.24 -3.74
N TYR A 275 6.35 -20.96 -3.63
CA TYR A 275 7.68 -20.44 -3.92
C TYR A 275 8.36 -19.99 -2.62
N PRO A 276 9.57 -20.50 -2.30
CA PRO A 276 10.26 -20.16 -1.06
C PRO A 276 10.87 -18.75 -1.15
N ILE A 277 10.05 -17.75 -0.90
CA ILE A 277 10.45 -16.34 -0.82
C ILE A 277 10.48 -15.95 0.65
N ASP A 278 11.65 -15.50 1.13
CA ASP A 278 11.75 -14.82 2.42
C ASP A 278 11.05 -13.47 2.32
N TRP A 279 10.27 -13.11 3.30
CA TRP A 279 9.56 -11.85 3.31
C TRP A 279 9.71 -11.13 4.66
N CYS A 280 9.56 -9.81 4.64
CA CYS A 280 9.42 -9.01 5.85
C CYS A 280 8.52 -7.82 5.53
N PHE A 281 7.58 -7.58 6.42
CA PHE A 281 6.78 -6.37 6.42
C PHE A 281 7.61 -5.22 6.99
N VAL A 282 7.64 -4.10 6.27
CA VAL A 282 8.35 -2.87 6.67
C VAL A 282 7.47 -1.69 6.30
N GLY A 283 6.91 -0.99 7.28
CA GLY A 283 5.89 0.01 7.04
C GLY A 283 5.94 1.22 7.96
N ALA A 284 5.19 2.25 7.62
CA ALA A 284 5.01 3.40 8.48
C ALA A 284 3.85 3.16 9.47
N PRO A 285 3.98 3.55 10.76
CA PRO A 285 2.88 3.44 11.71
C PRO A 285 1.76 4.40 11.34
N GLU A 286 0.53 3.87 11.32
CA GLU A 286 -0.69 4.56 10.95
C GLU A 286 -1.72 4.52 12.08
N MET A 287 -2.35 5.67 12.31
CA MET A 287 -3.51 5.81 13.20
C MET A 287 -4.79 5.65 12.40
N ASP A 288 -5.78 5.02 13.01
CA ASP A 288 -7.15 4.87 12.49
C ASP A 288 -7.20 4.22 11.09
N PRO A 289 -6.55 3.05 10.87
CA PRO A 289 -6.54 2.38 9.57
C PRO A 289 -7.95 2.02 9.11
N HIS A 290 -8.16 1.96 7.79
CA HIS A 290 -9.43 1.67 7.13
C HIS A 290 -10.55 2.69 7.40
N THR A 291 -10.22 3.86 7.95
CA THR A 291 -11.19 4.95 8.18
C THR A 291 -11.11 6.05 7.11
N PRO A 292 -12.08 6.97 7.07
CA PRO A 292 -11.95 8.15 6.19
C PRO A 292 -10.82 9.10 6.56
N ASP A 293 -10.21 8.94 7.73
CA ASP A 293 -9.29 9.90 8.35
C ASP A 293 -7.99 9.27 8.90
N GLU A 294 -7.46 8.28 8.18
CA GLU A 294 -6.16 7.68 8.47
C GLU A 294 -5.06 8.72 8.61
N LYS A 295 -4.10 8.49 9.51
CA LYS A 295 -3.07 9.48 9.80
C LYS A 295 -1.69 8.87 9.99
N VAL A 296 -0.67 9.43 9.31
CA VAL A 296 0.74 9.01 9.38
C VAL A 296 1.66 10.19 9.67
N HIS A 297 2.69 9.97 10.48
CA HIS A 297 3.69 10.98 10.76
C HIS A 297 4.74 11.07 9.64
N LYS A 298 5.08 12.28 9.19
CA LYS A 298 6.01 12.51 8.06
C LYS A 298 7.42 11.96 8.27
N ARG A 299 7.88 11.92 9.53
CA ARG A 299 9.18 11.32 9.86
C ARG A 299 9.21 9.84 9.50
N ASP A 300 8.12 9.12 9.78
CA ASP A 300 8.03 7.68 9.55
C ASP A 300 8.00 7.37 8.06
N ILE A 301 7.31 8.20 7.27
CA ILE A 301 7.35 8.14 5.80
C ILE A 301 8.79 8.31 5.28
N ASN A 302 9.52 9.30 5.80
CA ASN A 302 10.88 9.57 5.35
C ASN A 302 11.84 8.43 5.73
N THR A 303 11.76 7.91 6.95
CA THR A 303 12.59 6.78 7.39
C THR A 303 12.25 5.49 6.65
N MET A 304 10.98 5.29 6.28
CA MET A 304 10.56 4.17 5.44
C MET A 304 11.25 4.23 4.06
N ILE A 305 11.18 5.36 3.36
CA ILE A 305 11.84 5.54 2.06
C ILE A 305 13.37 5.37 2.19
N GLU A 306 13.96 5.91 3.24
CA GLU A 306 15.40 5.80 3.49
C GLU A 306 15.81 4.34 3.71
N LEU A 307 15.09 3.61 4.57
CA LEU A 307 15.36 2.20 4.83
C LEU A 307 15.22 1.35 3.56
N TYR A 308 14.12 1.46 2.85
CA TYR A 308 13.91 0.74 1.58
C TYR A 308 15.02 1.03 0.55
N THR A 309 15.46 2.29 0.47
CA THR A 309 16.56 2.67 -0.44
C THR A 309 17.86 1.94 -0.11
N HIS A 310 18.14 1.67 1.17
CA HIS A 310 19.30 0.90 1.60
C HIS A 310 19.08 -0.60 1.47
N LEU A 311 17.94 -1.11 1.89
CA LEU A 311 17.60 -2.53 1.79
C LEU A 311 17.70 -3.03 0.34
N MET A 312 17.16 -2.28 -0.63
CA MET A 312 17.20 -2.66 -2.05
C MET A 312 18.61 -2.64 -2.66
N LYS A 313 19.59 -2.07 -2.00
CA LYS A 313 21.00 -2.11 -2.43
C LYS A 313 21.78 -3.25 -1.77
N GLU A 314 21.42 -3.63 -0.55
CA GLU A 314 22.25 -4.47 0.32
C GLU A 314 21.70 -5.88 0.52
N LEU A 315 20.40 -6.10 0.21
CA LEU A 315 19.75 -7.41 0.09
C LEU A 315 19.87 -7.94 -1.34
#